data_d89593b1a202dbe571e82f7dda3bbd78
#
_entry.id   d89593b1a202dbe571e82f7dda3bbd78
#
_cell.length_a   1.000
_cell.length_b   1.000
_cell.length_c   1.000
_cell.angle_alpha   90.00
_cell.angle_beta   90.00
_cell.angle_gamma   90.00
#
_symmetry.space_group_name_H-M   'P 1'
#
loop_
_entity.id
_entity.type
_entity.pdbx_description
1 polymer ?
#
loop_
_entity_poly.entity_id
_entity_poly.type
_entity_poly.pdbx_seq_one_letter_code
_entity_poly.pdbx_strand_id
1 'polypeptide(L)'
;MSKEIEIGAEPILGMNETKVLSFGEQLVGIEFNPSNDAGVAKVKELFAEAANILKDNYAESERGPVKSLLFDHAVGELVSAQMAVVKVITFKN
;
A
#
# COMPACT_ATOMS: atom_id res chain seq x y z
N MET A 1 7.55 -12.21 -29.53
CA MET A 1 7.18 -12.22 -28.95
C MET A 1 6.87 -12.11 -28.36
N SER A 2 7.23 -11.79 -28.75
CA SER A 2 6.81 -11.73 -28.05
C SER A 2 6.53 -11.46 -27.54
N LYS A 3 6.75 -11.47 -27.78
CA LYS A 3 6.23 -11.33 -27.28
C LYS A 3 5.87 -11.12 -26.70
N GLU A 4 6.07 -11.13 -27.23
CA GLU A 4 5.53 -11.04 -26.63
C GLU A 4 5.17 -10.83 -26.02
N ILE A 5 5.54 -10.82 -26.63
CA ILE A 5 4.95 -10.79 -26.08
C ILE A 5 4.55 -10.45 -25.50
N GLU A 6 4.58 -10.41 -25.72
CA GLU A 6 4.04 -10.23 -25.18
C GLU A 6 3.55 -9.94 -24.62
N ILE A 7 3.81 -9.90 -25.06
CA ILE A 7 3.13 -9.72 -24.55
C ILE A 7 2.58 -9.30 -24.10
N GLY A 8 2.71 -9.08 -24.44
CA GLY A 8 2.02 -8.73 -24.10
C GLY A 8 1.37 -8.34 -23.75
N ALA A 9 1.15 -8.31 -24.08
CA ALA A 9 0.42 -8.01 -23.79
C ALA A 9 -0.32 -7.72 -23.43
N GLU A 10 -0.78 -7.52 -23.60
CA GLU A 10 -1.53 -7.21 -23.25
C GLU A 10 -2.22 -6.84 -22.87
N PRO A 11 -2.56 -6.51 -23.05
CA PRO A 11 -3.30 -6.11 -22.71
C PRO A 11 -4.03 -5.80 -22.52
N ILE A 12 -4.41 -5.48 -22.65
CA ILE A 12 -5.12 -5.23 -22.47
C ILE A 12 -5.73 -4.69 -22.21
N LEU A 13 -6.09 -4.23 -22.46
CA LEU A 13 -6.65 -3.77 -22.12
C LEU A 13 -7.20 -3.14 -21.66
N GLY A 14 -7.45 -2.62 -21.76
CA GLY A 14 -7.77 -2.05 -21.29
C GLY A 14 -7.92 -1.67 -20.56
N MET A 15 -8.02 -1.63 -20.59
CA MET A 15 -8.00 -1.52 -19.84
C MET A 15 -7.86 -1.41 -19.03
N ASN A 16 -8.36 -1.19 -19.34
CA ASN A 16 -8.05 -1.21 -18.24
C ASN A 16 -7.09 -1.91 -17.76
N GLU A 17 -6.18 -1.66 -17.91
CA GLU A 17 -5.23 -2.49 -17.47
C GLU A 17 -5.20 -2.59 -16.01
N THR A 18 -4.83 -3.71 -15.47
CA THR A 18 -4.78 -3.92 -14.07
C THR A 18 -3.48 -3.38 -13.51
N LYS A 19 -3.59 -2.43 -12.64
CA LYS A 19 -2.43 -1.89 -11.98
C LYS A 19 -2.04 -2.80 -10.81
N VAL A 20 -0.77 -3.17 -10.73
CA VAL A 20 -0.27 -3.98 -9.65
C VAL A 20 0.11 -3.07 -8.50
N LEU A 21 -0.60 -3.19 -7.39
CA LEU A 21 -0.34 -2.37 -6.22
C LEU A 21 0.71 -3.01 -5.33
N SER A 22 1.56 -2.17 -4.73
CA SER A 22 2.55 -2.65 -3.77
C SER A 22 1.86 -3.10 -2.49
N PHE A 23 2.63 -3.77 -1.64
CA PHE A 23 2.13 -4.17 -0.32
C PHE A 23 1.59 -2.97 0.45
N GLY A 24 2.36 -1.88 0.50
CA GLY A 24 1.92 -0.70 1.22
C GLY A 24 0.69 -0.07 0.63
N GLU A 25 0.61 -0.01 -0.70
CA GLU A 25 -0.56 0.55 -1.37
C GLU A 25 -1.81 -0.23 -1.08
N GLN A 26 -1.69 -1.56 -1.04
CA GLN A 26 -2.83 -2.40 -0.69
C GLN A 26 -3.21 -2.21 0.78
N LEU A 27 -2.21 -2.14 1.63
CA LEU A 27 -2.44 -2.03 3.07
C LEU A 27 -3.23 -0.77 3.43
N VAL A 28 -2.90 0.37 2.81
CA VAL A 28 -3.57 1.63 3.12
C VAL A 28 -4.82 1.86 2.29
N GLY A 29 -5.10 0.99 1.31
CA GLY A 29 -6.23 1.21 0.42
C GLY A 29 -6.02 2.46 -0.42
N ILE A 30 -4.88 2.50 -1.13
CA ILE A 30 -4.43 3.73 -1.81
C ILE A 30 -5.48 4.30 -2.76
N GLU A 31 -6.29 3.44 -3.34
CA GLU A 31 -7.30 3.89 -4.31
C GLU A 31 -8.63 4.23 -3.68
N PHE A 32 -8.76 4.02 -2.37
CA PHE A 32 -9.99 4.34 -1.67
C PHE A 32 -9.88 5.72 -1.03
N ASN A 33 -10.43 6.71 -1.71
CA ASN A 33 -10.42 8.09 -1.23
C ASN A 33 -11.72 8.76 -1.63
N PRO A 34 -12.82 8.40 -0.95
CA PRO A 34 -14.14 8.94 -1.32
C PRO A 34 -14.23 10.45 -1.16
N SER A 35 -13.42 11.04 -0.30
CA SER A 35 -13.42 12.50 -0.13
C SER A 35 -12.70 13.22 -1.26
N ASN A 36 -11.90 12.48 -2.01
CA ASN A 36 -11.06 13.03 -3.08
C ASN A 36 -10.15 14.16 -2.56
N ASP A 37 -9.77 14.08 -1.31
CA ASP A 37 -8.95 15.08 -0.65
C ASP A 37 -7.48 14.82 -0.94
N ALA A 38 -6.77 15.86 -1.40
CA ALA A 38 -5.36 15.72 -1.76
C ALA A 38 -4.49 15.37 -0.55
N GLY A 39 -4.87 15.86 0.63
CA GLY A 39 -4.16 15.54 1.86
C GLY A 39 -4.29 14.07 2.22
N VAL A 40 -5.49 13.51 2.02
CA VAL A 40 -5.71 12.08 2.26
C VAL A 40 -4.84 11.26 1.31
N ALA A 41 -4.83 11.63 0.04
CA ALA A 41 -4.02 10.92 -0.95
C ALA A 41 -2.54 10.94 -0.56
N LYS A 42 -2.06 12.10 -0.13
CA LYS A 42 -0.64 12.24 0.23
C LYS A 42 -0.30 11.44 1.48
N VAL A 43 -1.17 11.46 2.48
CA VAL A 43 -0.95 10.69 3.70
C VAL A 43 -0.90 9.20 3.37
N LYS A 44 -1.82 8.73 2.55
CA LYS A 44 -1.83 7.31 2.18
C LYS A 44 -0.55 6.93 1.44
N GLU A 45 -0.07 7.80 0.56
CA GLU A 45 1.20 7.59 -0.12
C GLU A 45 2.35 7.38 0.85
N LEU A 46 2.44 8.27 1.85
CA LEU A 46 3.53 8.23 2.80
C LEU A 46 3.47 6.98 3.68
N PHE A 47 2.27 6.60 4.11
CA PHE A 47 2.11 5.38 4.90
C PHE A 47 2.40 4.14 4.06
N ALA A 48 2.01 4.16 2.78
CA ALA A 48 2.33 3.05 1.89
C ALA A 48 3.83 2.88 1.74
N GLU A 49 4.55 3.99 1.59
CA GLU A 49 6.01 3.97 1.50
C GLU A 49 6.63 3.35 2.75
N ALA A 50 6.17 3.80 3.92
CA ALA A 50 6.69 3.27 5.17
C ALA A 50 6.45 1.76 5.27
N ALA A 51 5.26 1.33 4.89
CA ALA A 51 4.93 -0.10 4.93
C ALA A 51 5.80 -0.91 3.97
N ASN A 52 6.07 -0.36 2.79
CA ASN A 52 6.93 -1.04 1.82
C ASN A 52 8.35 -1.19 2.34
N ILE A 53 8.87 -0.15 2.97
CA ILE A 53 10.22 -0.19 3.56
C ILE A 53 10.27 -1.26 4.64
N LEU A 54 9.26 -1.30 5.49
CA LEU A 54 9.18 -2.29 6.56
C LEU A 54 9.14 -3.70 6.00
N LYS A 55 8.32 -3.93 4.99
CA LYS A 55 8.19 -5.25 4.37
C LYS A 55 9.51 -5.69 3.73
N ASP A 56 10.16 -4.78 3.01
CA ASP A 56 11.43 -5.11 2.35
C ASP A 56 12.49 -5.47 3.36
N ASN A 57 12.57 -4.69 4.44
CA ASN A 57 13.53 -4.96 5.50
C ASN A 57 13.26 -6.31 6.15
N TYR A 58 11.99 -6.60 6.41
CA TYR A 58 11.61 -7.87 7.02
C TYR A 58 11.96 -9.05 6.11
N ALA A 59 11.71 -8.89 4.81
CA ALA A 59 11.98 -9.96 3.84
C ALA A 59 13.45 -10.30 3.74
N GLU A 60 14.33 -9.31 3.99
CA GLU A 60 15.77 -9.48 3.85
C GLU A 60 16.47 -9.84 5.14
N SER A 61 15.75 -9.92 6.24
CA SER A 61 16.34 -10.18 7.54
C SER A 61 16.12 -11.64 7.94
N GLU A 62 16.91 -12.07 8.93
CA GLU A 62 16.63 -13.36 9.57
C GLU A 62 15.36 -13.23 10.35
N ARG A 63 14.45 -14.16 10.13
CA ARG A 63 13.15 -14.12 10.77
C ARG A 63 13.02 -15.23 11.78
N GLY A 64 12.40 -14.92 12.87
CA GLY A 64 12.05 -15.88 13.88
C GLY A 64 10.71 -15.49 14.46
N PRO A 65 10.23 -16.23 15.47
CA PRO A 65 8.88 -15.94 15.99
C PRO A 65 8.74 -14.54 16.58
N VAL A 66 9.77 -14.03 17.23
CA VAL A 66 9.68 -12.69 17.80
C VAL A 66 9.64 -11.63 16.71
N LYS A 67 10.51 -11.76 15.71
CA LYS A 67 10.54 -10.80 14.62
C LYS A 67 9.22 -10.79 13.86
N SER A 68 8.64 -11.97 13.66
CA SER A 68 7.34 -12.08 12.98
C SER A 68 6.24 -11.38 13.75
N LEU A 69 6.22 -11.57 15.08
CA LEU A 69 5.22 -10.91 15.91
C LEU A 69 5.38 -9.40 15.89
N LEU A 70 6.63 -8.93 15.93
CA LEU A 70 6.89 -7.49 15.88
C LEU A 70 6.48 -6.90 14.54
N PHE A 71 6.75 -7.63 13.46
CA PHE A 71 6.35 -7.19 12.12
C PHE A 71 4.83 -7.05 12.03
N ASP A 72 4.11 -8.10 12.47
CA ASP A 72 2.64 -8.08 12.42
C ASP A 72 2.09 -6.94 13.25
N HIS A 73 2.66 -6.71 14.42
CA HIS A 73 2.22 -5.60 15.27
C HIS A 73 2.45 -4.26 14.59
N ALA A 74 3.65 -4.08 14.00
CA ALA A 74 3.97 -2.82 13.34
C ALA A 74 3.05 -2.54 12.17
N VAL A 75 2.72 -3.58 11.40
CA VAL A 75 1.78 -3.44 10.28
C VAL A 75 0.42 -2.97 10.79
N GLY A 76 -0.06 -3.59 11.88
CA GLY A 76 -1.33 -3.19 12.49
C GLY A 76 -1.31 -1.74 12.96
N GLU A 77 -0.20 -1.32 13.56
CA GLU A 77 -0.06 0.06 14.02
C GLU A 77 -0.06 1.05 12.87
N LEU A 78 0.59 0.68 11.76
CA LEU A 78 0.57 1.54 10.58
C LEU A 78 -0.86 1.73 10.06
N VAL A 79 -1.64 0.66 10.02
CA VAL A 79 -3.03 0.75 9.57
C VAL A 79 -3.82 1.66 10.50
N SER A 80 -3.68 1.47 11.82
CA SER A 80 -4.40 2.28 12.80
C SER A 80 -4.01 3.75 12.69
N ALA A 81 -2.72 4.02 12.59
CA ALA A 81 -2.23 5.39 12.52
C ALA A 81 -2.72 6.08 11.26
N GLN A 82 -2.66 5.39 10.13
CA GLN A 82 -3.12 5.95 8.88
C GLN A 82 -4.61 6.31 8.95
N MET A 83 -5.42 5.42 9.51
CA MET A 83 -6.85 5.67 9.63
C MET A 83 -7.12 6.86 10.55
N ALA A 84 -6.37 6.96 11.64
CA ALA A 84 -6.55 8.07 12.58
C ALA A 84 -6.20 9.40 11.93
N VAL A 85 -5.11 9.44 11.15
CA VAL A 85 -4.70 10.67 10.47
C VAL A 85 -5.73 11.07 9.43
N VAL A 86 -6.22 10.11 8.65
CA VAL A 86 -7.26 10.40 7.66
C VAL A 86 -8.51 10.94 8.34
N LYS A 87 -8.84 10.41 9.50
CA LYS A 87 -10.01 10.88 10.23
C LYS A 87 -9.88 12.35 10.61
N VAL A 88 -8.69 12.76 11.02
CA VAL A 88 -8.47 14.19 11.35
C VAL A 88 -8.66 15.05 10.11
N ILE A 89 -8.06 14.63 9.00
CA ILE A 89 -8.12 15.42 7.77
C ILE A 89 -9.56 15.58 7.27
N THR A 90 -10.34 14.52 7.37
CA THR A 90 -11.70 14.50 6.84
C THR A 90 -12.77 14.87 7.86
N PHE A 91 -12.37 15.13 9.10
CA PHE A 91 -13.33 15.41 10.16
C PHE A 91 -14.05 16.72 9.93
N LYS A 92 -15.36 16.69 10.13
CA LYS A 92 -16.19 17.89 10.03
C LYS A 92 -17.05 18.00 11.27
N ASN A 93 -17.16 19.21 11.77
CA ASN A 93 -17.98 19.48 12.95
C ASN A 93 -19.44 19.48 12.61
#